data_853300656ae98f103f405e3157fdd918
#
_entry.id   853300656ae98f103f405e3157fdd918
#
_cell.length_a   1.000
_cell.length_b   1.000
_cell.length_c   1.000
_cell.angle_alpha   90.00
_cell.angle_beta   90.00
_cell.angle_gamma   90.00
#
_symmetry.space_group_name_H-M   'P 1'
#
loop_
_entity.id
_entity.type
_entity.pdbx_description
1 polymer ?
#
loop_
_entity_poly.entity_id
_entity_poly.type
_entity_poly.pdbx_seq_one_letter_code
_entity_poly.pdbx_strand_id
1 'polypeptide(L)'
;SLLAVSMIFTMMSTTVVHAQSVKDGSNEVTVTPNVGVSYVSPEETIETRGTSRPSKVWNIKSKGQYDFAGSSHYQNLYTNYKFTGKTSYKVYVENTGDNPITVTAKRLTKTYGSTKISAGKTGSFEFSNIKSDTEFYIVFEGNGYSFSGHVK
;
A
#
# COMPACT_ATOMS: atom_id res chain seq x y z
N SER A 1 -62.42 18.91 -26.55
CA SER A 1 -61.88 18.64 -26.38
C SER A 1 -60.79 18.24 -26.09
N LEU A 2 -60.32 18.09 -25.99
CA LEU A 2 -59.45 17.77 -25.82
C LEU A 2 -58.39 17.60 -25.46
N LEU A 3 -57.94 17.49 -25.25
CA LEU A 3 -57.03 17.35 -25.02
C LEU A 3 -56.09 16.90 -24.73
N ALA A 4 -55.71 16.70 -24.73
CA ALA A 4 -54.84 16.27 -24.55
C ALA A 4 -53.83 16.20 -24.16
N VAL A 5 -53.53 16.14 -23.96
CA VAL A 5 -52.65 16.12 -23.65
C VAL A 5 -51.66 15.59 -23.39
N SER A 6 -51.35 15.38 -23.50
CA SER A 6 -50.42 14.89 -23.34
C SER A 6 -49.44 14.91 -22.85
N MET A 7 -49.04 14.71 -22.55
CA MET A 7 -48.10 14.63 -22.14
C MET A 7 -47.08 14.14 -21.96
N ILE A 8 -46.74 14.05 -22.03
CA ILE A 8 -45.78 13.70 -21.99
C ILE A 8 -44.78 13.52 -21.43
N PHE A 9 -44.45 13.25 -21.17
CA PHE A 9 -43.59 13.01 -20.72
C PHE A 9 -42.50 12.64 -20.70
N THR A 10 -42.15 12.65 -20.72
CA THR A 10 -41.19 12.42 -20.69
C THR A 10 -40.25 12.11 -20.15
N MET A 11 -39.92 11.79 -19.90
CA MET A 11 -39.10 11.50 -19.53
C MET A 11 -38.04 11.25 -19.36
N MET A 12 -37.59 11.20 -19.20
CA MET A 12 -36.68 11.06 -19.06
C MET A 12 -35.81 10.47 -18.73
N SER A 13 -35.58 10.21 -18.72
CA SER A 13 -34.82 9.67 -18.52
C SER A 13 -33.78 9.56 -18.27
N THR A 14 -33.38 9.53 -18.04
CA THR A 14 -32.46 9.44 -17.80
C THR A 14 -31.56 8.90 -17.61
N THR A 15 -31.20 8.64 -17.67
CA THR A 15 -30.39 8.20 -17.58
C THR A 15 -29.44 7.93 -17.09
N VAL A 16 -29.16 7.66 -16.78
CA VAL A 16 -28.37 7.44 -16.19
C VAL A 16 -27.49 6.62 -16.34
N VAL A 17 -27.08 6.50 -16.53
CA VAL A 17 -26.30 5.82 -16.73
C VAL A 17 -25.29 5.43 -16.32
N HIS A 18 -25.05 5.16 -16.05
CA HIS A 18 -24.21 4.88 -15.70
C HIS A 18 -23.35 4.12 -15.75
N ALA A 19 -23.09 4.20 -15.67
CA ALA A 19 -22.20 3.75 -15.56
C ALA A 19 -21.90 2.56 -15.39
N GLN A 20 -21.96 2.10 -15.51
CA GLN A 20 -21.73 1.22 -15.34
C GLN A 20 -21.20 0.37 -15.75
N SER A 21 -20.97 0.30 -15.56
CA SER A 21 -20.75 -0.68 -15.60
C SER A 21 -20.43 -1.45 -16.51
N VAL A 22 -19.75 -1.25 -16.87
CA VAL A 22 -19.38 -1.91 -17.82
C VAL A 22 -18.52 -2.94 -17.50
N LYS A 23 -18.92 -3.90 -17.24
CA LYS A 23 -18.15 -4.88 -17.10
C LYS A 23 -17.84 -5.43 -18.29
N ASP A 24 -17.03 -4.94 -18.99
CA ASP A 24 -16.69 -5.57 -20.19
C ASP A 24 -15.64 -6.61 -19.94
N GLY A 25 -15.61 -7.19 -18.84
CA GLY A 25 -14.65 -8.24 -18.61
C GLY A 25 -13.21 -7.82 -18.66
N SER A 26 -12.97 -6.57 -18.89
CA SER A 26 -11.60 -6.13 -18.78
C SER A 26 -11.30 -6.08 -17.30
N ASN A 27 -10.38 -6.85 -16.89
CA ASN A 27 -9.90 -6.75 -15.55
C ASN A 27 -9.20 -5.43 -15.47
N GLU A 28 -9.91 -4.42 -15.09
CA GLU A 28 -9.25 -3.23 -14.70
C GLU A 28 -8.46 -3.56 -13.47
N VAL A 29 -7.21 -3.75 -13.66
CA VAL A 29 -6.30 -3.82 -12.55
C VAL A 29 -6.39 -2.46 -11.88
N THR A 30 -7.01 -2.43 -10.74
CA THR A 30 -7.04 -1.22 -9.94
C THR A 30 -5.60 -0.95 -9.51
N VAL A 31 -4.95 -0.07 -10.23
CA VAL A 31 -3.58 0.29 -9.90
C VAL A 31 -3.62 1.28 -8.76
N THR A 32 -3.28 0.82 -7.58
CA THR A 32 -3.15 1.70 -6.43
C THR A 32 -1.88 2.54 -6.60
N PRO A 33 -2.00 3.87 -6.58
CA PRO A 33 -0.80 4.70 -6.66
C PRO A 33 0.15 4.43 -5.49
N ASN A 34 1.44 4.46 -5.76
CA ASN A 34 2.43 4.26 -4.72
C ASN A 34 2.50 5.49 -3.81
N VAL A 35 2.17 5.28 -2.54
CA VAL A 35 2.25 6.30 -1.49
C VAL A 35 3.12 5.73 -0.38
N GLY A 36 4.18 6.43 -0.05
CA GLY A 36 5.08 6.02 1.02
C GLY A 36 5.95 4.80 0.69
N VAL A 37 5.90 4.31 -0.54
CA VAL A 37 6.69 3.16 -0.99
C VAL A 37 7.32 3.44 -2.35
N SER A 38 8.40 2.75 -2.64
CA SER A 38 9.11 2.87 -3.92
C SER A 38 9.83 1.57 -4.25
N TYR A 39 10.37 1.48 -5.46
CA TYR A 39 11.12 0.31 -5.90
C TYR A 39 12.55 0.27 -5.35
N VAL A 40 12.97 1.29 -4.64
CA VAL A 40 14.34 1.40 -4.14
C VAL A 40 14.35 1.19 -2.63
N SER A 41 15.13 0.23 -2.18
CA SER A 41 15.30 -0.02 -0.74
C SER A 41 15.92 1.19 -0.05
N PRO A 42 15.43 1.57 1.15
CA PRO A 42 16.07 2.64 1.92
C PRO A 42 17.51 2.33 2.32
N GLU A 43 17.94 1.07 2.22
CA GLU A 43 19.31 0.67 2.48
C GLU A 43 20.22 0.81 1.25
N GLU A 44 19.64 0.89 0.07
CA GLU A 44 20.42 1.11 -1.12
C GLU A 44 20.72 2.58 -1.25
N THR A 45 21.84 2.99 -0.72
CA THR A 45 22.32 4.32 -0.99
C THR A 45 22.89 4.33 -2.40
N ILE A 46 22.28 5.08 -3.27
CA ILE A 46 22.91 5.41 -4.52
C ILE A 46 24.04 6.36 -4.14
N GLU A 47 25.23 5.81 -4.06
CA GLU A 47 26.40 6.61 -3.85
C GLU A 47 26.66 7.43 -5.09
N THR A 48 26.21 8.64 -5.09
CA THR A 48 26.72 9.58 -6.03
C THR A 48 27.93 10.25 -5.40
N ARG A 49 29.10 9.69 -5.76
CA ARG A 49 30.37 10.40 -5.55
C ARG A 49 30.65 10.86 -4.14
N GLY A 50 30.75 9.92 -3.22
CA GLY A 50 31.42 10.19 -1.96
C GLY A 50 30.62 10.97 -0.93
N THR A 51 29.36 11.21 -1.16
CA THR A 51 28.49 11.74 -0.13
C THR A 51 27.58 10.62 0.34
N SER A 52 27.86 10.10 1.52
CA SER A 52 26.95 9.20 2.18
C SER A 52 25.67 9.98 2.46
N ARG A 53 24.60 9.61 1.83
CA ARG A 53 23.31 10.17 2.18
C ARG A 53 22.80 9.43 3.39
N PRO A 54 22.38 10.16 4.42
CA PRO A 54 21.63 9.53 5.47
C PRO A 54 20.37 8.97 4.86
N SER A 55 20.17 7.69 5.01
CA SER A 55 18.91 7.06 4.65
C SER A 55 17.82 7.75 5.45
N LYS A 56 16.72 8.05 4.81
CA LYS A 56 15.61 8.75 5.45
C LYS A 56 15.06 7.89 6.58
N VAL A 57 14.90 8.49 7.74
CA VAL A 57 14.42 7.82 8.93
C VAL A 57 13.14 8.47 9.40
N TRP A 58 12.16 7.66 9.75
CA TRP A 58 10.89 8.10 10.32
C TRP A 58 10.81 7.58 11.76
N ASN A 59 10.83 8.50 12.71
CA ASN A 59 10.70 8.16 14.11
C ASN A 59 9.23 8.03 14.46
N ILE A 60 8.76 6.79 14.65
CA ILE A 60 7.35 6.51 14.92
C ILE A 60 6.90 7.15 16.24
N LYS A 61 7.79 7.20 17.25
CA LYS A 61 7.42 7.78 18.53
C LYS A 61 7.10 9.27 18.42
N SER A 62 7.88 10.00 17.65
CA SER A 62 7.72 11.46 17.53
C SER A 62 6.79 11.88 16.41
N LYS A 63 6.79 11.13 15.29
CA LYS A 63 6.00 11.49 14.11
C LYS A 63 4.70 10.71 13.98
N GLY A 64 4.57 9.63 14.73
CA GLY A 64 3.36 8.82 14.70
C GLY A 64 3.36 7.77 13.59
N GLN A 65 2.18 7.25 13.36
CA GLN A 65 1.93 6.20 12.39
C GLN A 65 2.37 6.59 10.96
N TYR A 66 2.93 5.63 10.26
CA TYR A 66 3.31 5.80 8.86
C TYR A 66 2.38 5.00 7.97
N ASP A 67 1.68 5.68 7.08
CA ASP A 67 0.74 5.06 6.15
C ASP A 67 1.41 4.82 4.80
N PHE A 68 1.01 3.73 4.15
CA PHE A 68 1.53 3.37 2.84
C PHE A 68 0.46 2.70 1.99
N ALA A 69 0.67 2.76 0.68
CA ALA A 69 -0.15 2.06 -0.30
C ALA A 69 0.66 1.88 -1.57
N GLY A 70 0.37 0.85 -2.33
CA GLY A 70 1.07 0.66 -3.58
C GLY A 70 0.61 -0.55 -4.36
N SER A 71 1.15 -0.68 -5.56
CA SER A 71 0.95 -1.84 -6.41
C SER A 71 2.18 -2.07 -7.29
N SER A 72 2.40 -3.31 -7.65
CA SER A 72 3.50 -3.69 -8.54
C SER A 72 3.18 -4.99 -9.24
N HIS A 73 3.72 -5.18 -10.43
CA HIS A 73 3.55 -6.45 -11.16
C HIS A 73 4.55 -7.50 -10.69
N TYR A 74 5.82 -7.20 -10.72
CA TYR A 74 6.85 -8.20 -10.42
C TYR A 74 7.92 -7.72 -9.47
N GLN A 75 8.02 -6.43 -9.26
CA GLN A 75 9.10 -5.85 -8.47
C GLN A 75 8.68 -5.69 -7.03
N ASN A 76 9.64 -5.80 -6.14
CA ASN A 76 9.44 -5.51 -4.73
C ASN A 76 9.25 -4.02 -4.51
N LEU A 77 8.41 -3.68 -3.55
CA LEU A 77 8.27 -2.31 -3.06
C LEU A 77 8.80 -2.23 -1.64
N TYR A 78 9.34 -1.08 -1.32
CA TYR A 78 9.95 -0.80 -0.01
C TYR A 78 9.37 0.49 0.54
N THR A 79 9.20 0.56 1.86
CA THR A 79 8.85 1.84 2.48
C THR A 79 9.96 2.86 2.20
N ASN A 80 9.58 4.12 2.01
CA ASN A 80 10.55 5.18 1.67
C ASN A 80 11.46 5.53 2.85
N TYR A 81 11.12 5.06 4.04
CA TYR A 81 11.84 5.37 5.26
C TYR A 81 12.18 4.12 6.03
N LYS A 82 13.23 4.21 6.83
CA LYS A 82 13.48 3.28 7.91
C LYS A 82 12.75 3.80 9.13
N PHE A 83 12.21 2.91 9.93
CA PHE A 83 11.45 3.24 11.13
C PHE A 83 12.28 3.05 12.38
N THR A 84 12.12 3.93 13.34
CA THR A 84 12.84 3.91 14.59
C THR A 84 11.99 4.57 15.70
N GLY A 85 12.49 4.60 16.92
CA GLY A 85 11.90 5.35 18.02
C GLY A 85 11.13 4.55 19.04
N LYS A 86 10.81 3.28 18.74
CA LYS A 86 10.04 2.43 19.65
C LYS A 86 10.75 1.11 19.89
N THR A 87 10.30 0.40 20.90
CA THR A 87 10.80 -0.95 21.23
C THR A 87 9.85 -2.04 20.76
N SER A 88 8.67 -1.67 20.30
CA SER A 88 7.70 -2.58 19.70
C SER A 88 6.94 -1.87 18.60
N TYR A 89 6.51 -2.65 17.61
CA TYR A 89 5.82 -2.13 16.43
C TYR A 89 4.73 -3.08 15.98
N LYS A 90 3.71 -2.51 15.35
CA LYS A 90 2.67 -3.27 14.69
C LYS A 90 2.60 -2.87 13.22
N VAL A 91 2.63 -3.85 12.35
CA VAL A 91 2.46 -3.66 10.90
C VAL A 91 1.12 -4.24 10.51
N TYR A 92 0.29 -3.44 9.87
CA TYR A 92 -1.02 -3.83 9.39
C TYR A 92 -1.09 -3.59 7.89
N VAL A 93 -1.56 -4.60 7.14
CA VAL A 93 -1.67 -4.50 5.69
C VAL A 93 -2.98 -5.11 5.22
N GLU A 94 -3.65 -4.39 4.34
CA GLU A 94 -4.80 -4.87 3.61
C GLU A 94 -4.34 -5.20 2.19
N ASN A 95 -4.53 -6.45 1.78
CA ASN A 95 -4.24 -6.86 0.41
C ASN A 95 -5.47 -6.57 -0.45
N THR A 96 -5.39 -5.53 -1.27
CA THR A 96 -6.48 -5.09 -2.12
C THR A 96 -6.43 -5.69 -3.52
N GLY A 97 -5.45 -6.54 -3.79
CA GLY A 97 -5.26 -7.17 -5.09
C GLY A 97 -5.81 -8.58 -5.18
N ASP A 98 -5.56 -9.22 -6.30
CA ASP A 98 -6.06 -10.56 -6.62
C ASP A 98 -5.05 -11.67 -6.35
N ASN A 99 -3.88 -11.34 -5.90
CA ASN A 99 -2.80 -12.29 -5.63
C ASN A 99 -2.26 -12.12 -4.22
N PRO A 100 -1.65 -13.16 -3.65
CA PRO A 100 -1.09 -13.04 -2.31
C PRO A 100 0.11 -12.07 -2.28
N ILE A 101 0.33 -11.48 -1.12
CA ILE A 101 1.46 -10.59 -0.89
C ILE A 101 2.20 -11.04 0.37
N THR A 102 3.52 -10.95 0.34
CA THR A 102 4.35 -11.17 1.52
C THR A 102 4.89 -9.83 2.01
N VAL A 103 4.71 -9.57 3.28
CA VAL A 103 5.12 -8.33 3.92
C VAL A 103 6.12 -8.66 5.00
N THR A 104 7.29 -8.03 4.95
CA THR A 104 8.40 -8.35 5.86
C THR A 104 9.01 -7.08 6.42
N ALA A 105 9.18 -7.05 7.74
CA ALA A 105 9.95 -6.01 8.42
C ALA A 105 11.39 -6.51 8.57
N LYS A 106 12.33 -5.78 8.02
CA LYS A 106 13.72 -6.25 8.00
C LYS A 106 14.73 -5.13 8.05
N ARG A 107 15.96 -5.51 8.35
CA ARG A 107 17.13 -4.65 8.28
C ARG A 107 18.29 -5.54 7.79
N LEU A 108 18.90 -5.17 6.68
CA LEU A 108 19.95 -5.98 6.06
C LEU A 108 19.48 -7.43 5.91
N THR A 109 20.12 -8.35 6.60
CA THR A 109 19.77 -9.77 6.57
C THR A 109 18.83 -10.19 7.69
N LYS A 110 18.53 -9.30 8.64
CA LYS A 110 17.71 -9.63 9.79
C LYS A 110 16.23 -9.37 9.52
N THR A 111 15.39 -10.36 9.82
CA THR A 111 13.93 -10.24 9.73
C THR A 111 13.36 -10.11 11.14
N TYR A 112 12.55 -9.08 11.36
CA TYR A 112 11.88 -8.84 12.64
C TYR A 112 10.49 -9.47 12.68
N GLY A 113 9.84 -9.55 11.54
CA GLY A 113 8.53 -10.16 11.41
C GLY A 113 8.13 -10.23 9.93
N SER A 114 7.20 -11.14 9.63
CA SER A 114 6.73 -11.34 8.26
C SER A 114 5.34 -11.97 8.29
N THR A 115 4.56 -11.68 7.27
CA THR A 115 3.26 -12.32 7.08
C THR A 115 2.95 -12.43 5.59
N LYS A 116 2.25 -13.50 5.24
CA LYS A 116 1.72 -13.68 3.88
C LYS A 116 0.22 -13.47 3.95
N ILE A 117 -0.29 -12.60 3.10
CA ILE A 117 -1.69 -12.21 3.11
C ILE A 117 -2.33 -12.61 1.80
N SER A 118 -3.37 -13.43 1.88
CA SER A 118 -4.13 -13.87 0.70
C SER A 118 -4.88 -12.71 0.07
N ALA A 119 -5.19 -12.85 -1.21
CA ALA A 119 -5.92 -11.85 -1.98
C ALA A 119 -7.21 -11.41 -1.24
N GLY A 120 -7.43 -10.12 -1.16
CA GLY A 120 -8.63 -9.55 -0.54
C GLY A 120 -8.70 -9.65 0.98
N LYS A 121 -7.63 -10.10 1.63
CA LYS A 121 -7.60 -10.28 3.08
C LYS A 121 -6.73 -9.22 3.75
N THR A 122 -6.85 -9.13 5.07
CA THR A 122 -5.99 -8.30 5.89
C THR A 122 -5.05 -9.17 6.70
N GLY A 123 -3.89 -8.64 7.03
CA GLY A 123 -2.92 -9.31 7.87
C GLY A 123 -2.16 -8.32 8.73
N SER A 124 -1.63 -8.81 9.82
CA SER A 124 -0.81 -7.98 10.70
C SER A 124 0.21 -8.84 11.41
N PHE A 125 1.26 -8.20 11.86
CA PHE A 125 2.22 -8.83 12.76
C PHE A 125 2.80 -7.78 13.69
N GLU A 126 3.27 -8.25 14.83
CA GLU A 126 3.90 -7.40 15.82
C GLU A 126 5.25 -7.97 16.18
N PHE A 127 6.17 -7.10 16.54
CA PHE A 127 7.46 -7.50 17.08
C PHE A 127 7.87 -6.51 18.16
N SER A 128 8.61 -7.01 19.13
CA SER A 128 8.96 -6.26 20.32
C SER A 128 10.37 -6.63 20.80
N ASN A 129 10.75 -6.03 21.92
CA ASN A 129 12.05 -6.30 22.55
C ASN A 129 13.23 -5.93 21.66
N ILE A 130 13.09 -4.87 20.89
CA ILE A 130 14.18 -4.31 20.12
C ILE A 130 14.59 -2.97 20.74
N LYS A 131 15.79 -2.52 20.40
CA LYS A 131 16.27 -1.24 20.90
C LYS A 131 15.54 -0.10 20.18
N SER A 132 15.25 0.97 20.92
CA SER A 132 14.51 2.12 20.36
C SER A 132 15.25 2.84 19.24
N ASP A 133 16.56 2.66 19.13
CA ASP A 133 17.36 3.22 18.05
C ASP A 133 17.54 2.27 16.87
N THR A 134 16.98 1.08 16.93
CA THR A 134 17.00 0.13 15.81
C THR A 134 16.21 0.71 14.64
N GLU A 135 16.78 0.61 13.46
CA GLU A 135 16.14 1.06 12.23
C GLU A 135 15.77 -0.15 11.37
N PHE A 136 14.56 -0.16 10.88
CA PHE A 136 14.09 -1.23 9.99
C PHE A 136 13.18 -0.64 8.92
N TYR A 137 12.94 -1.37 7.85
CA TYR A 137 12.01 -0.99 6.80
C TYR A 137 11.08 -2.15 6.47
N ILE A 138 10.03 -1.87 5.71
CA ILE A 138 9.08 -2.90 5.28
C ILE A 138 9.30 -3.16 3.79
N VAL A 139 9.33 -4.44 3.41
CA VAL A 139 9.39 -4.84 2.02
C VAL A 139 8.12 -5.62 1.67
N PHE A 140 7.60 -5.36 0.47
CA PHE A 140 6.41 -5.99 -0.07
C PHE A 140 6.79 -6.80 -1.31
N GLU A 141 6.39 -8.06 -1.33
CA GLU A 141 6.76 -8.99 -2.39
C GLU A 141 5.53 -9.73 -2.89
N GLY A 142 5.47 -9.94 -4.19
CA GLY A 142 4.37 -10.67 -4.81
C GLY A 142 4.40 -10.54 -6.33
N ASN A 143 3.44 -11.18 -6.98
CA ASN A 143 3.28 -11.12 -8.42
C ASN A 143 1.95 -10.46 -8.73
N GLY A 144 1.97 -9.23 -9.25
CA GLY A 144 0.74 -8.51 -9.54
C GLY A 144 -0.07 -8.23 -8.29
N TYR A 145 0.48 -7.45 -7.38
CA TYR A 145 -0.12 -7.20 -6.07
C TYR A 145 -0.46 -5.74 -5.84
N SER A 146 -1.39 -5.52 -4.92
CA SER A 146 -1.85 -4.19 -4.52
C SER A 146 -2.19 -4.21 -3.03
N PHE A 147 -1.90 -3.14 -2.33
CA PHE A 147 -2.05 -3.10 -0.88
C PHE A 147 -2.18 -1.69 -0.33
N SER A 148 -2.65 -1.61 0.91
CA SER A 148 -2.55 -0.41 1.74
C SER A 148 -2.35 -0.85 3.20
N GLY A 149 -1.87 0.05 4.02
CA GLY A 149 -1.66 -0.26 5.43
C GLY A 149 -0.87 0.78 6.17
N HIS A 150 -0.35 0.36 7.32
CA HIS A 150 0.44 1.27 8.17
C HIS A 150 1.38 0.50 9.09
N VAL A 151 2.34 1.24 9.62
CA VAL A 151 3.19 0.79 10.71
C VAL A 151 3.09 1.80 11.85
N LYS A 152 2.97 1.30 13.09
CA LYS A 152 2.88 2.14 14.29
C LYS A 152 3.55 1.48 15.49
#